data_06104076aa0ecbb54dd70e7d2f6ccd21
#
_entry.id   06104076aa0ecbb54dd70e7d2f6ccd21
#
_cell.length_a   1.000
_cell.length_b   1.000
_cell.length_c   1.000
_cell.angle_alpha   90.00
_cell.angle_beta   90.00
_cell.angle_gamma   90.00
#
_symmetry.space_group_name_H-M   'P 1'
#
loop_
_entity.id
_entity.type
_entity.pdbx_description
1 polymer ?
#
loop_
_entity_poly.entity_id
_entity_poly.type
_entity_poly.pdbx_seq_one_letter_code
_entity_poly.pdbx_strand_id
1 'polypeptide(L)'
;MVEVSYKIKNEEGLHARPASDFCKTAERFKSDSTVFKDGEGFEAKSILMVLCLGAVKGDVIKLRAEGEDEQQAIDALIETLDKG
;
A
#
# COMPACT_ATOMS: atom_id res chain seq x y z
N MET A 1 -0.12 -1.94 16.16
CA MET A 1 -0.50 -1.28 14.91
C MET A 1 0.60 -0.31 14.47
N VAL A 2 0.99 -0.40 13.19
CA VAL A 2 1.98 0.49 12.59
C VAL A 2 1.30 1.29 11.50
N GLU A 3 1.57 2.60 11.45
CA GLU A 3 0.95 3.50 10.50
C GLU A 3 2.00 4.50 10.01
N VAL A 4 2.17 4.62 8.70
CA VAL A 4 3.12 5.55 8.11
C VAL A 4 2.52 6.26 6.93
N SER A 5 3.01 7.47 6.64
CA SER A 5 2.64 8.20 5.43
C SER A 5 3.67 7.94 4.35
N TYR A 6 3.22 7.83 3.11
CA TYR A 6 4.11 7.59 1.98
C TYR A 6 3.70 8.47 0.79
N LYS A 7 4.66 9.15 0.20
CA LYS A 7 4.42 9.96 -0.99
C LYS A 7 4.76 9.14 -2.22
N ILE A 8 3.81 9.03 -3.14
CA ILE A 8 3.99 8.27 -4.38
C ILE A 8 5.08 8.93 -5.23
N LYS A 9 6.12 8.16 -5.56
CA LYS A 9 7.29 8.66 -6.29
C LYS A 9 7.32 8.25 -7.75
N ASN A 10 6.73 7.08 -8.08
CA ASN A 10 6.83 6.59 -9.45
C ASN A 10 5.89 7.34 -10.38
N GLU A 11 6.35 7.50 -11.62
CA GLU A 11 5.63 8.29 -12.63
C GLU A 11 4.22 7.79 -12.89
N GLU A 12 4.03 6.49 -12.82
CA GLU A 12 2.77 5.86 -13.17
C GLU A 12 1.77 5.74 -12.01
N GLY A 13 2.23 6.03 -10.79
CA GLY A 13 1.38 5.89 -9.61
C GLY A 13 1.04 4.44 -9.31
N LEU A 14 -0.06 4.23 -8.60
CA LEU A 14 -0.53 2.89 -8.23
C LEU A 14 -1.59 2.40 -9.20
N HIS A 15 -1.16 2.01 -10.40
CA HIS A 15 -2.07 1.35 -11.32
C HIS A 15 -1.55 -0.06 -11.65
N ALA A 16 -2.10 -0.72 -12.64
CA ALA A 16 -1.97 -2.16 -12.93
C ALA A 16 -0.80 -2.91 -12.29
N ARG A 17 0.43 -2.71 -12.78
CA ARG A 17 1.59 -3.48 -12.32
C ARG A 17 2.01 -3.15 -10.89
N PRO A 18 2.22 -1.89 -10.52
CA PRO A 18 2.55 -1.56 -9.13
C PRO A 18 1.48 -1.99 -8.14
N ALA A 19 0.20 -1.88 -8.53
CA ALA A 19 -0.90 -2.30 -7.67
C ALA A 19 -0.87 -3.81 -7.44
N SER A 20 -0.60 -4.59 -8.49
CA SER A 20 -0.50 -6.04 -8.38
C SER A 20 0.64 -6.45 -7.45
N ASP A 21 1.82 -5.83 -7.62
CA ASP A 21 2.97 -6.12 -6.77
C ASP A 21 2.69 -5.74 -5.31
N PHE A 22 2.04 -4.63 -5.11
CA PHE A 22 1.66 -4.15 -3.78
C PHE A 22 0.73 -5.16 -3.09
N CYS A 23 -0.31 -5.62 -3.78
CA CYS A 23 -1.25 -6.59 -3.24
C CYS A 23 -0.58 -7.91 -2.91
N LYS A 24 0.28 -8.39 -3.80
CA LYS A 24 1.01 -9.65 -3.59
C LYS A 24 1.91 -9.55 -2.38
N THR A 25 2.55 -8.41 -2.20
CA THR A 25 3.39 -8.18 -1.03
C THR A 25 2.55 -8.20 0.24
N ALA A 26 1.42 -7.51 0.25
CA ALA A 26 0.53 -7.49 1.41
C ALA A 26 0.04 -8.88 1.78
N GLU A 27 -0.25 -9.72 0.78
CA GLU A 27 -0.74 -11.08 1.00
C GLU A 27 0.27 -12.00 1.66
N ARG A 28 1.54 -11.66 1.62
CA ARG A 28 2.60 -12.47 2.24
C ARG A 28 2.58 -12.39 3.77
N PHE A 29 1.87 -11.43 4.31
CA PHE A 29 1.85 -11.18 5.75
C PHE A 29 0.49 -11.49 6.35
N LYS A 30 0.51 -11.87 7.64
CA LYS A 30 -0.72 -12.18 8.37
C LYS A 30 -1.45 -10.92 8.80
N SER A 31 -0.72 -9.82 8.96
CA SER A 31 -1.30 -8.56 9.40
C SER A 31 -2.36 -8.06 8.44
N ASP A 32 -3.38 -7.41 8.99
CA ASP A 32 -4.35 -6.68 8.19
C ASP A 32 -3.70 -5.39 7.74
N SER A 33 -3.71 -5.13 6.43
CA SER A 33 -3.09 -3.94 5.87
C SER A 33 -4.14 -3.09 5.17
N THR A 34 -4.11 -1.80 5.42
CA THR A 34 -5.06 -0.84 4.83
C THR A 34 -4.28 0.34 4.26
N VAL A 35 -4.72 0.80 3.10
CA VAL A 35 -4.19 2.00 2.48
C VAL A 35 -5.24 3.08 2.55
N PHE A 36 -4.85 4.27 3.02
CA PHE A 36 -5.77 5.40 3.10
C PHE A 36 -5.36 6.48 2.12
N LYS A 37 -6.34 7.03 1.44
CA LYS A 37 -6.15 8.21 0.61
C LYS A 37 -7.33 9.15 0.86
N ASP A 38 -7.04 10.40 1.18
CA ASP A 38 -8.06 11.42 1.45
C ASP A 38 -9.06 10.97 2.54
N GLY A 39 -8.56 10.24 3.54
CA GLY A 39 -9.38 9.78 4.65
C GLY A 39 -10.16 8.52 4.40
N GLU A 40 -10.11 7.97 3.19
CA GLU A 40 -10.83 6.75 2.83
C GLU A 40 -9.89 5.55 2.83
N GLY A 41 -10.31 4.47 3.52
CA GLY A 41 -9.48 3.27 3.67
C GLY A 41 -9.82 2.20 2.63
N PHE A 42 -8.78 1.54 2.12
CA PHE A 42 -8.90 0.49 1.11
C PHE A 42 -8.07 -0.72 1.53
N GLU A 43 -8.63 -1.92 1.36
CA GLU A 43 -7.95 -3.16 1.71
C GLU A 43 -6.73 -3.37 0.82
N ALA A 44 -5.54 -3.44 1.43
CA ALA A 44 -4.28 -3.57 0.68
C ALA A 44 -4.14 -4.90 -0.05
N LYS A 45 -4.82 -5.95 0.43
CA LYS A 45 -4.76 -7.29 -0.19
C LYS A 45 -5.70 -7.45 -1.38
N SER A 46 -6.55 -6.46 -1.63
CA SER A 46 -7.48 -6.49 -2.75
C SER A 46 -6.98 -5.62 -3.88
N ILE A 47 -6.65 -6.24 -5.03
CA ILE A 47 -6.15 -5.48 -6.17
C ILE A 47 -7.20 -4.48 -6.68
N LEU A 48 -8.48 -4.85 -6.67
CA LEU A 48 -9.55 -3.94 -7.09
C LEU A 48 -9.59 -2.70 -6.20
N MET A 49 -9.47 -2.90 -4.88
CA MET A 49 -9.50 -1.79 -3.94
C MET A 49 -8.29 -0.88 -4.12
N VAL A 50 -7.10 -1.48 -4.30
CA VAL A 50 -5.88 -0.69 -4.49
C VAL A 50 -5.95 0.11 -5.79
N LEU A 51 -6.49 -0.48 -6.86
CA LEU A 51 -6.69 0.24 -8.12
C LEU A 51 -7.68 1.39 -7.96
N CYS A 52 -8.70 1.21 -7.11
CA CYS A 52 -9.69 2.25 -6.86
C CYS A 52 -9.13 3.48 -6.14
N LEU A 53 -7.95 3.36 -5.51
CA LEU A 53 -7.32 4.51 -4.87
C LEU A 53 -7.10 5.67 -5.84
N GLY A 54 -6.77 5.34 -7.09
CA GLY A 54 -6.44 6.37 -8.07
C GLY A 54 -5.22 7.18 -7.68
N ALA A 55 -4.29 6.58 -6.90
CA ALA A 55 -3.12 7.30 -6.43
C ALA A 55 -2.12 7.54 -7.56
N VAL A 56 -1.69 8.79 -7.70
CA VAL A 56 -0.75 9.20 -8.74
C VAL A 56 0.49 9.82 -8.11
N LYS A 57 1.53 10.03 -8.93
CA LYS A 57 2.77 10.64 -8.45
C LYS A 57 2.49 11.94 -7.71
N GLY A 58 3.06 12.06 -6.52
CA GLY A 58 2.88 13.23 -5.68
C GLY A 58 1.80 13.08 -4.62
N ASP A 59 0.89 12.13 -4.80
CA ASP A 59 -0.14 11.88 -3.79
C ASP A 59 0.49 11.29 -2.53
N VAL A 60 -0.06 11.66 -1.38
CA VAL A 60 0.36 11.08 -0.10
C VAL A 60 -0.70 10.08 0.32
N ILE A 61 -0.27 8.85 0.56
CA ILE A 61 -1.13 7.79 1.08
C ILE A 61 -0.64 7.42 2.47
N LYS A 62 -1.53 6.80 3.26
CA LYS A 62 -1.17 6.30 4.57
C LYS A 62 -1.28 4.79 4.56
N LEU A 63 -0.24 4.13 5.05
CA LEU A 63 -0.21 2.67 5.15
C LEU A 63 -0.39 2.28 6.61
N ARG A 64 -1.29 1.36 6.87
CA ARG A 64 -1.55 0.85 8.21
C ARG A 64 -1.47 -0.66 8.19
N ALA A 65 -0.79 -1.25 9.17
CA ALA A 65 -0.78 -2.69 9.35
C ALA A 65 -1.01 -3.01 10.82
N GLU A 66 -1.78 -4.07 11.06
CA GLU A 66 -2.08 -4.52 12.40
C GLU A 66 -2.01 -6.04 12.47
N GLY A 67 -1.13 -6.55 13.32
CA GLY A 67 -0.93 -7.99 13.49
C GLY A 67 0.48 -8.31 13.95
N GLU A 68 0.78 -9.62 14.03
CA GLU A 68 2.07 -10.10 14.53
C GLU A 68 3.26 -9.58 13.74
N ASP A 69 3.12 -9.49 12.42
CA ASP A 69 4.20 -9.10 11.52
C ASP A 69 3.97 -7.72 10.92
N GLU A 70 3.31 -6.85 11.66
CA GLU A 70 2.91 -5.54 11.17
C GLU A 70 4.08 -4.67 10.70
N GLN A 71 5.20 -4.68 11.43
CA GLN A 71 6.35 -3.86 11.04
C GLN A 71 6.99 -4.39 9.75
N GLN A 72 7.13 -5.71 9.66
CA GLN A 72 7.68 -6.34 8.46
C GLN A 72 6.77 -6.06 7.25
N ALA A 73 5.45 -6.08 7.47
CA ALA A 73 4.49 -5.80 6.41
C ALA A 73 4.67 -4.37 5.88
N ILE A 74 4.75 -3.40 6.77
CA ILE A 74 4.92 -1.99 6.38
C ILE A 74 6.24 -1.81 5.62
N ASP A 75 7.33 -2.37 6.15
CA ASP A 75 8.65 -2.25 5.51
C ASP A 75 8.65 -2.84 4.09
N ALA A 76 8.01 -3.99 3.92
CA ALA A 76 7.94 -4.65 2.62
C ALA A 76 7.06 -3.86 1.63
N LEU A 77 5.97 -3.29 2.11
CA LEU A 77 5.09 -2.49 1.26
C LEU A 77 5.80 -1.23 0.77
N ILE A 78 6.54 -0.57 1.65
CA ILE A 78 7.33 0.62 1.28
C ILE A 78 8.38 0.24 0.24
N GLU A 79 9.08 -0.87 0.44
CA GLU A 79 10.09 -1.34 -0.50
C GLU A 79 9.47 -1.60 -1.87
N THR A 80 8.31 -2.22 -1.90
CA THR A 80 7.60 -2.50 -3.15
C THR A 80 7.23 -1.20 -3.87
N LEU A 81 6.74 -0.22 -3.14
CA LEU A 81 6.38 1.08 -3.72
C LEU A 81 7.61 1.82 -4.23
N ASP A 82 8.73 1.73 -3.51
CA ASP A 82 9.98 2.38 -3.91
C ASP A 82 10.53 1.81 -5.22
N LYS A 83 10.28 0.53 -5.49
CA LYS A 83 10.73 -0.12 -6.72
C LYS A 83 9.85 0.20 -7.92
N GLY A 84 8.60 0.50 -7.63
CA GLY A 84 7.62 0.79 -8.66
C GLY A 84 7.87 2.12 -9.32
#